data_45173adeab1b24757b1641d680ba484b
#
_entry.id   45173adeab1b24757b1641d680ba484b
#
_cell.length_a   1.000
_cell.length_b   1.000
_cell.length_c   1.000
_cell.angle_alpha   90.00
_cell.angle_beta   90.00
_cell.angle_gamma   90.00
#
_symmetry.space_group_name_H-M   'P 1'
#
loop_
_entity.id
_entity.type
_entity.pdbx_description
1 polymer ?
#
loop_
_entity_poly.entity_id
_entity_poly.type
_entity_poly.pdbx_seq_one_letter_code
_entity_poly.pdbx_strand_id
1 'polypeptide(L)'
;MKKSRMYTRKCLALRWALLALAFLLMVNHLLGICLLLPIQTAHRSADLQGIGRTHLVERRWEPELRATGLLYLMENENALLMTDTHLGLLGWETERGSAVDCTGDAPLYVGQYDAVYDDRMVNCYFGRIDDPTIELVELQIRAEPFDQAAPEFYCLSVEREAFIKQGDHTFFWIMEVLPRKRNPERAYGYPII
;
A
#
# COMPACT_ATOMS: atom_id res chain seq x y z
N MET A 1 -5.93 0.49 -58.75
CA MET A 1 -6.44 1.62 -57.92
C MET A 1 -7.33 1.25 -56.70
N LYS A 2 -7.98 0.08 -56.62
CA LYS A 2 -8.83 -0.31 -55.46
C LYS A 2 -8.06 -0.59 -54.16
N LYS A 3 -6.81 -1.08 -54.18
CA LYS A 3 -6.01 -1.41 -53.00
C LYS A 3 -5.61 -0.18 -52.16
N SER A 4 -5.33 0.95 -52.75
CA SER A 4 -4.91 2.17 -52.06
C SER A 4 -6.03 2.81 -51.21
N ARG A 5 -7.28 2.78 -51.72
CA ARG A 5 -8.45 3.29 -51.00
C ARG A 5 -8.83 2.44 -49.77
N MET A 6 -8.60 1.14 -49.85
CA MET A 6 -8.90 0.22 -48.71
C MET A 6 -7.87 0.34 -47.60
N TYR A 7 -6.60 0.59 -47.96
CA TYR A 7 -5.52 0.83 -46.97
C TYR A 7 -5.76 2.16 -46.23
N THR A 8 -6.17 3.23 -46.94
CA THR A 8 -6.48 4.53 -46.32
C THR A 8 -7.67 4.44 -45.36
N ARG A 9 -8.70 3.67 -45.66
CA ARG A 9 -9.85 3.46 -44.77
C ARG A 9 -9.49 2.68 -43.51
N LYS A 10 -8.66 1.66 -43.63
CA LYS A 10 -8.16 0.90 -42.45
C LYS A 10 -7.27 1.75 -41.54
N CYS A 11 -6.39 2.57 -42.14
CA CYS A 11 -5.56 3.51 -41.39
C CYS A 11 -6.42 4.59 -40.69
N LEU A 12 -7.48 5.08 -41.36
CA LEU A 12 -8.38 6.05 -40.75
C LEU A 12 -9.18 5.42 -39.58
N ALA A 13 -9.71 4.23 -39.80
CA ALA A 13 -10.41 3.49 -38.71
C ALA A 13 -9.50 3.22 -37.52
N LEU A 14 -8.25 2.82 -37.72
CA LEU A 14 -7.27 2.61 -36.69
C LEU A 14 -6.99 3.92 -35.91
N ARG A 15 -6.82 5.05 -36.62
CA ARG A 15 -6.62 6.36 -35.96
C ARG A 15 -7.80 6.74 -35.08
N TRP A 16 -9.03 6.56 -35.53
CA TRP A 16 -10.22 6.84 -34.75
C TRP A 16 -10.35 5.90 -33.52
N ALA A 17 -10.02 4.63 -33.71
CA ALA A 17 -9.99 3.68 -32.60
C ALA A 17 -8.96 4.07 -31.51
N LEU A 18 -7.76 4.48 -31.93
CA LEU A 18 -6.72 4.96 -31.01
C LEU A 18 -7.12 6.25 -30.30
N LEU A 19 -7.76 7.20 -31.02
CA LEU A 19 -8.27 8.43 -30.41
C LEU A 19 -9.40 8.14 -29.40
N ALA A 20 -10.31 7.26 -29.73
CA ALA A 20 -11.38 6.84 -28.80
C ALA A 20 -10.81 6.15 -27.55
N LEU A 21 -9.83 5.28 -27.72
CA LEU A 21 -9.14 4.64 -26.60
C LEU A 21 -8.41 5.67 -25.72
N ALA A 22 -7.66 6.59 -26.32
CA ALA A 22 -6.97 7.66 -25.60
C ALA A 22 -7.96 8.55 -24.84
N PHE A 23 -9.10 8.88 -25.46
CA PHE A 23 -10.15 9.66 -24.82
C PHE A 23 -10.78 8.90 -23.63
N LEU A 24 -11.06 7.60 -23.79
CA LEU A 24 -11.57 6.76 -22.70
C LEU A 24 -10.59 6.68 -21.53
N LEU A 25 -9.29 6.49 -21.81
CA LEU A 25 -8.25 6.47 -20.78
C LEU A 25 -8.14 7.82 -20.07
N MET A 26 -8.22 8.92 -20.83
CA MET A 26 -8.19 10.27 -20.26
C MET A 26 -9.42 10.53 -19.35
N VAL A 27 -10.61 10.19 -19.82
CA VAL A 27 -11.84 10.35 -19.02
C VAL A 27 -11.78 9.49 -17.75
N ASN A 28 -11.34 8.24 -17.91
CA ASN A 28 -11.16 7.32 -16.78
C ASN A 28 -10.16 7.86 -15.75
N HIS A 29 -9.06 8.45 -16.20
CA HIS A 29 -8.08 9.10 -15.36
C HIS A 29 -8.65 10.35 -14.65
N LEU A 30 -9.36 11.21 -15.38
CA LEU A 30 -9.98 12.42 -14.83
C LEU A 30 -11.07 12.12 -13.80
N LEU A 31 -11.85 11.06 -14.03
CA LEU A 31 -12.85 10.60 -13.07
C LEU A 31 -12.21 9.84 -11.88
N GLY A 32 -10.91 9.54 -11.98
CA GLY A 32 -10.16 8.83 -10.95
C GLY A 32 -10.67 7.40 -10.72
N ILE A 33 -11.31 6.79 -11.70
CA ILE A 33 -11.80 5.40 -11.60
C ILE A 33 -10.60 4.46 -11.58
N CYS A 34 -9.66 4.64 -12.54
CA CYS A 34 -8.39 3.93 -12.57
C CYS A 34 -7.27 4.89 -12.96
N LEU A 35 -6.11 4.77 -12.36
CA LEU A 35 -5.01 5.70 -12.53
C LEU A 35 -3.92 5.07 -13.40
N LEU A 36 -3.22 5.90 -14.17
CA LEU A 36 -2.18 5.45 -15.10
C LEU A 36 -0.87 5.11 -14.40
N LEU A 37 -0.62 5.71 -13.24
CA LEU A 37 0.60 5.52 -12.48
C LEU A 37 0.28 5.03 -11.06
N PRO A 38 1.03 4.06 -10.53
CA PRO A 38 0.78 3.51 -9.20
C PRO A 38 0.90 4.56 -8.09
N ILE A 39 1.81 5.52 -8.22
CA ILE A 39 1.97 6.59 -7.22
C ILE A 39 0.73 7.51 -7.14
N GLN A 40 0.02 7.73 -8.25
CA GLN A 40 -1.22 8.51 -8.24
C GLN A 40 -2.31 7.79 -7.45
N THR A 41 -2.32 6.46 -7.54
CA THR A 41 -3.24 5.61 -6.78
C THR A 41 -2.94 5.69 -5.28
N ALA A 42 -1.66 5.69 -4.90
CA ALA A 42 -1.26 5.85 -3.51
C ALA A 42 -1.65 7.25 -2.97
N HIS A 43 -1.44 8.33 -3.72
CA HIS A 43 -1.90 9.66 -3.32
C HIS A 43 -3.43 9.73 -3.19
N ARG A 44 -4.17 9.08 -4.10
CA ARG A 44 -5.62 9.01 -3.99
C ARG A 44 -6.06 8.27 -2.72
N SER A 45 -5.38 7.20 -2.32
CA SER A 45 -5.64 6.53 -1.06
C SER A 45 -5.48 7.49 0.13
N ALA A 46 -4.45 8.34 0.10
CA ALA A 46 -4.24 9.37 1.11
C ALA A 46 -5.40 10.39 1.15
N ASP A 47 -5.84 10.86 -0.01
CA ASP A 47 -6.96 11.80 -0.12
C ASP A 47 -8.27 11.19 0.39
N LEU A 48 -8.55 9.92 0.06
CA LEU A 48 -9.75 9.21 0.53
C LEU A 48 -9.76 9.00 2.06
N GLN A 49 -8.60 8.92 2.69
CA GLN A 49 -8.45 8.82 4.14
C GLN A 49 -8.38 10.20 4.82
N GLY A 50 -8.51 11.29 4.06
CA GLY A 50 -8.49 12.65 4.60
C GLY A 50 -7.10 13.14 5.04
N ILE A 51 -6.03 12.43 4.63
CA ILE A 51 -4.65 12.79 5.00
C ILE A 51 -4.15 13.98 4.17
N GLY A 52 -4.65 14.12 2.94
CA GLY A 52 -4.24 15.17 2.03
C GLY A 52 -2.89 14.89 1.33
N ARG A 53 -2.12 15.93 1.04
CA ARG A 53 -0.85 15.78 0.32
C ARG A 53 0.16 15.02 1.15
N THR A 54 0.73 13.98 0.57
CA THR A 54 1.75 13.13 1.17
C THR A 54 3.01 13.09 0.32
N HIS A 55 4.13 12.75 0.92
CA HIS A 55 5.40 12.48 0.27
C HIS A 55 5.68 10.98 0.32
N LEU A 56 6.36 10.47 -0.71
CA LEU A 56 6.78 9.08 -0.73
C LEU A 56 7.98 8.90 0.21
N VAL A 57 7.85 8.02 1.19
CA VAL A 57 8.95 7.56 2.06
C VAL A 57 9.66 6.40 1.39
N GLU A 58 8.93 5.34 1.10
CA GLU A 58 9.48 4.15 0.49
C GLU A 58 8.45 3.45 -0.40
N ARG A 59 8.96 2.72 -1.38
CA ARG A 59 8.17 1.87 -2.25
C ARG A 59 8.86 0.51 -2.38
N ARG A 60 8.12 -0.56 -2.14
CA ARG A 60 8.59 -1.94 -2.36
C ARG A 60 7.69 -2.68 -3.32
N TRP A 61 8.30 -3.48 -4.17
CA TRP A 61 7.58 -4.45 -4.95
C TRP A 61 7.51 -5.75 -4.16
N GLU A 62 6.27 -6.17 -3.87
CA GLU A 62 6.03 -7.36 -3.07
C GLU A 62 5.23 -8.38 -3.91
N PRO A 63 5.94 -9.24 -4.65
CA PRO A 63 5.30 -10.25 -5.49
C PRO A 63 4.50 -11.28 -4.69
N GLU A 64 4.77 -11.39 -3.38
CA GLU A 64 4.00 -12.23 -2.48
C GLU A 64 2.59 -11.69 -2.21
N LEU A 65 2.37 -10.39 -2.37
CA LEU A 65 1.05 -9.79 -2.31
C LEU A 65 0.28 -10.10 -3.59
N ARG A 66 0.81 -9.64 -4.72
CA ARG A 66 0.31 -9.88 -6.08
C ARG A 66 1.45 -9.72 -7.07
N ALA A 67 1.37 -10.38 -8.23
CA ALA A 67 2.40 -10.29 -9.28
C ALA A 67 2.77 -8.83 -9.66
N THR A 68 1.83 -7.89 -9.52
CA THR A 68 2.01 -6.45 -9.78
C THR A 68 1.92 -5.61 -8.52
N GLY A 69 1.94 -6.24 -7.33
CA GLY A 69 1.72 -5.55 -6.04
C GLY A 69 2.88 -4.61 -5.70
N LEU A 70 2.55 -3.37 -5.37
CA LEU A 70 3.47 -2.38 -4.85
C LEU A 70 2.92 -1.86 -3.52
N LEU A 71 3.75 -1.87 -2.50
CA LEU A 71 3.48 -1.21 -1.23
C LEU A 71 4.13 0.17 -1.21
N TYR A 72 3.40 1.14 -0.70
CA TYR A 72 3.83 2.51 -0.54
C TYR A 72 3.74 2.91 0.92
N LEU A 73 4.84 3.37 1.48
CA LEU A 73 4.88 4.11 2.73
C LEU A 73 4.95 5.59 2.37
N MET A 74 3.99 6.35 2.83
CA MET A 74 3.83 7.77 2.50
C MET A 74 3.60 8.57 3.77
N GLU A 75 4.12 9.79 3.81
CA GLU A 75 3.98 10.67 4.97
C GLU A 75 3.52 12.07 4.61
N ASN A 76 2.98 12.76 5.59
CA ASN A 76 2.98 14.20 5.74
C ASN A 76 3.35 14.57 7.18
N GLU A 77 3.33 15.85 7.52
CA GLU A 77 3.70 16.33 8.87
C GLU A 77 2.92 15.64 9.99
N ASN A 78 1.67 15.26 9.73
CA ASN A 78 0.72 14.82 10.75
C ASN A 78 0.31 13.35 10.63
N ALA A 79 0.69 12.67 9.57
CA ALA A 79 0.22 11.30 9.35
C ALA A 79 1.21 10.46 8.54
N LEU A 80 1.19 9.19 8.82
CA LEU A 80 1.88 8.16 8.07
C LEU A 80 0.85 7.20 7.46
N LEU A 81 0.99 6.87 6.20
CA LEU A 81 0.09 6.00 5.44
C LEU A 81 0.86 4.84 4.83
N MET A 82 0.37 3.63 5.05
CA MET A 82 0.73 2.45 4.26
C MET A 82 -0.43 2.10 3.33
N THR A 83 -0.15 1.91 2.04
CA THR A 83 -1.17 1.51 1.06
C THR A 83 -0.59 0.56 0.03
N ASP A 84 -1.40 -0.37 -0.44
CA ASP A 84 -1.05 -1.21 -1.58
C ASP A 84 -1.59 -0.63 -2.88
N THR A 85 -0.92 -0.96 -3.96
CA THR A 85 -1.42 -0.69 -5.30
C THR A 85 -1.13 -1.89 -6.21
N HIS A 86 -2.02 -2.17 -7.12
CA HIS A 86 -1.85 -3.24 -8.10
C HIS A 86 -2.42 -2.83 -9.47
N LEU A 87 -1.95 -3.50 -10.50
CA LEU A 87 -2.44 -3.27 -11.85
C LEU A 87 -3.73 -4.06 -12.07
N GLY A 88 -4.85 -3.35 -12.20
CA GLY A 88 -6.14 -3.88 -12.58
C GLY A 88 -6.35 -3.86 -14.09
N LEU A 89 -7.57 -4.16 -14.52
CA LEU A 89 -7.93 -4.25 -15.94
C LEU A 89 -7.79 -2.91 -16.69
N LEU A 90 -8.11 -1.80 -16.02
CA LEU A 90 -8.18 -0.48 -16.63
C LEU A 90 -7.07 0.48 -16.17
N GLY A 91 -6.22 0.06 -15.24
CA GLY A 91 -5.16 0.88 -14.69
C GLY A 91 -4.76 0.44 -13.28
N TRP A 92 -4.05 1.30 -12.59
CA TRP A 92 -3.63 1.04 -11.21
C TRP A 92 -4.77 1.29 -10.24
N GLU A 93 -4.94 0.36 -9.31
CA GLU A 93 -6.00 0.35 -8.31
C GLU A 93 -5.38 0.17 -6.91
N THR A 94 -6.08 0.64 -5.88
CA THR A 94 -5.78 0.33 -4.48
C THR A 94 -6.99 -0.34 -3.85
N GLU A 95 -6.77 -1.36 -3.04
CA GLU A 95 -7.86 -1.99 -2.29
C GLU A 95 -7.95 -1.42 -0.89
N ARG A 96 -6.81 -1.10 -0.29
CA ARG A 96 -6.72 -0.72 1.11
C ARG A 96 -5.59 0.25 1.36
N GLY A 97 -5.72 0.95 2.47
CA GLY A 97 -4.67 1.72 3.09
C GLY A 97 -4.92 1.80 4.58
N SER A 98 -3.87 1.92 5.35
CA SER A 98 -3.91 2.13 6.79
C SER A 98 -3.12 3.37 7.13
N ALA A 99 -3.68 4.24 7.97
CA ALA A 99 -3.04 5.47 8.36
C ALA A 99 -2.87 5.56 9.88
N VAL A 100 -1.82 6.24 10.28
CA VAL A 100 -1.51 6.57 11.66
C VAL A 100 -1.44 8.08 11.79
N ASP A 101 -2.15 8.61 12.76
CA ASP A 101 -2.01 10.00 13.18
C ASP A 101 -0.69 10.17 13.94
N CYS A 102 0.16 11.05 13.44
CA CYS A 102 1.46 11.38 14.03
C CYS A 102 1.45 12.79 14.64
N THR A 103 0.28 13.28 14.99
CA THR A 103 0.16 14.56 15.73
C THR A 103 0.47 14.33 17.20
N GLY A 104 1.38 15.11 17.77
CA GLY A 104 1.75 15.02 19.17
C GLY A 104 3.24 14.80 19.40
N ASP A 105 3.59 14.51 20.65
CA ASP A 105 4.99 14.41 21.09
C ASP A 105 5.38 12.96 21.46
N ALA A 106 4.75 11.96 20.80
CA ALA A 106 5.12 10.57 21.05
C ALA A 106 6.48 10.25 20.41
N PRO A 107 7.35 9.51 21.12
CA PRO A 107 8.66 9.16 20.60
C PRO A 107 8.60 8.16 19.42
N LEU A 108 7.47 7.44 19.32
CA LEU A 108 7.23 6.40 18.32
C LEU A 108 5.74 6.35 17.98
N TYR A 109 5.45 6.28 16.69
CA TYR A 109 4.11 6.05 16.16
C TYR A 109 4.10 4.73 15.39
N VAL A 110 3.10 3.88 15.64
CA VAL A 110 3.01 2.56 15.02
C VAL A 110 1.64 2.35 14.41
N GLY A 111 1.64 1.86 13.19
CA GLY A 111 0.46 1.44 12.46
C GLY A 111 0.55 0.01 11.97
N GLN A 112 -0.60 -0.52 11.62
CA GLN A 112 -0.73 -1.84 11.04
C GLN A 112 -1.54 -1.76 9.75
N TYR A 113 -1.06 -2.46 8.74
CA TYR A 113 -1.74 -2.68 7.48
C TYR A 113 -1.89 -4.18 7.26
N ASP A 114 -3.12 -4.63 7.04
CA ASP A 114 -3.43 -6.04 6.81
C ASP A 114 -4.02 -6.23 5.43
N ALA A 115 -3.54 -7.23 4.71
CA ALA A 115 -4.09 -7.65 3.44
C ALA A 115 -4.31 -9.16 3.43
N VAL A 116 -5.49 -9.58 2.97
CA VAL A 116 -5.85 -10.99 2.87
C VAL A 116 -5.91 -11.37 1.41
N TYR A 117 -5.12 -12.34 1.02
CA TYR A 117 -5.10 -12.96 -0.30
C TYR A 117 -5.63 -14.40 -0.21
N ASP A 118 -5.85 -15.06 -1.33
CA ASP A 118 -6.55 -16.35 -1.39
C ASP A 118 -6.05 -17.38 -0.38
N ASP A 119 -4.72 -17.52 -0.25
CA ASP A 119 -4.06 -18.56 0.56
C ASP A 119 -3.21 -18.00 1.71
N ARG A 120 -3.10 -16.68 1.82
CA ARG A 120 -2.20 -16.03 2.77
C ARG A 120 -2.77 -14.71 3.31
N MET A 121 -2.26 -14.33 4.46
CA MET A 121 -2.47 -13.02 5.08
C MET A 121 -1.12 -12.34 5.19
N VAL A 122 -1.10 -11.06 4.87
CA VAL A 122 0.10 -10.23 5.00
C VAL A 122 -0.19 -9.14 6.02
N ASN A 123 0.63 -9.09 7.06
CA ASN A 123 0.62 -8.04 8.06
C ASN A 123 1.85 -7.17 7.83
N CYS A 124 1.64 -5.88 7.69
CA CYS A 124 2.72 -4.89 7.65
C CYS A 124 2.58 -3.97 8.86
N TYR A 125 3.60 -3.95 9.68
CA TYR A 125 3.74 -3.00 10.77
C TYR A 125 4.68 -1.89 10.32
N PHE A 126 4.26 -0.66 10.47
CA PHE A 126 5.02 0.49 10.01
C PHE A 126 4.94 1.63 11.02
N GLY A 127 5.91 2.51 11.01
CA GLY A 127 5.90 3.59 11.98
C GLY A 127 6.90 4.68 11.70
N ARG A 128 6.74 5.79 12.45
CA ARG A 128 7.65 6.92 12.52
C ARG A 128 8.31 7.00 13.88
N ILE A 129 9.60 7.19 13.90
CA ILE A 129 10.45 7.31 15.08
C ILE A 129 10.88 8.77 15.18
N ASP A 130 10.37 9.48 16.17
CA ASP A 130 10.68 10.89 16.41
C ASP A 130 11.79 11.04 17.47
N ASP A 131 12.03 10.03 18.31
CA ASP A 131 13.17 10.00 19.22
C ASP A 131 14.41 9.36 18.57
N PRO A 132 15.46 10.14 18.27
CA PRO A 132 16.65 9.62 17.60
C PRO A 132 17.49 8.66 18.46
N THR A 133 17.17 8.51 19.75
CA THR A 133 17.88 7.58 20.65
C THR A 133 17.36 6.14 20.54
N ILE A 134 16.23 5.92 19.87
CA ILE A 134 15.68 4.58 19.66
C ILE A 134 16.59 3.82 18.68
N GLU A 135 17.10 2.69 19.14
CA GLU A 135 17.97 1.79 18.37
C GLU A 135 17.28 0.49 17.95
N LEU A 136 16.20 0.14 18.64
CA LEU A 136 15.42 -1.08 18.40
C LEU A 136 13.93 -0.78 18.56
N VAL A 137 13.13 -1.22 17.62
CA VAL A 137 11.68 -1.29 17.74
C VAL A 137 11.29 -2.74 17.87
N GLU A 138 10.64 -3.08 18.97
CA GLU A 138 10.14 -4.42 19.26
C GLU A 138 8.61 -4.38 19.36
N LEU A 139 7.94 -5.16 18.52
CA LEU A 139 6.50 -5.29 18.47
C LEU A 139 6.09 -6.62 19.05
N GLN A 140 5.35 -6.59 20.15
CA GLN A 140 4.76 -7.78 20.73
C GLN A 140 3.41 -8.06 20.05
N ILE A 141 3.31 -9.20 19.40
CA ILE A 141 2.15 -9.59 18.61
C ILE A 141 1.49 -10.79 19.27
N ARG A 142 0.17 -10.68 19.44
CA ARG A 142 -0.61 -11.79 19.95
C ARG A 142 -0.82 -12.83 18.84
N ALA A 143 -0.35 -14.06 19.08
CA ALA A 143 -0.63 -15.17 18.20
C ALA A 143 -2.11 -15.61 18.29
N GLU A 144 -2.66 -16.06 17.19
CA GLU A 144 -3.97 -16.69 17.17
C GLU A 144 -3.92 -18.14 17.67
N PRO A 145 -5.01 -18.68 18.21
CA PRO A 145 -6.39 -18.16 18.24
C PRO A 145 -6.66 -17.28 19.47
N PHE A 146 -7.48 -16.24 19.28
CA PHE A 146 -7.86 -15.26 20.31
C PHE A 146 -8.68 -15.84 21.48
N ASP A 147 -9.20 -17.05 21.34
CA ASP A 147 -10.06 -17.73 22.31
C ASP A 147 -9.27 -18.60 23.32
N GLN A 148 -7.94 -18.63 23.23
CA GLN A 148 -7.14 -19.35 24.24
C GLN A 148 -7.12 -18.61 25.57
N ALA A 149 -7.28 -19.36 26.65
CA ALA A 149 -7.23 -18.82 28.01
C ALA A 149 -5.85 -18.21 28.37
N ALA A 150 -4.80 -18.65 27.70
CA ALA A 150 -3.46 -18.08 27.77
C ALA A 150 -3.02 -17.70 26.36
N PRO A 151 -3.07 -16.40 25.98
CA PRO A 151 -2.61 -15.96 24.69
C PRO A 151 -1.11 -16.18 24.53
N GLU A 152 -0.71 -16.75 23.42
CA GLU A 152 0.69 -16.79 23.02
C GLU A 152 1.06 -15.45 22.37
N PHE A 153 2.25 -14.97 22.68
CA PHE A 153 2.81 -13.77 22.07
C PHE A 153 4.13 -14.11 21.41
N TYR A 154 4.41 -13.45 20.31
CA TYR A 154 5.70 -13.46 19.66
C TYR A 154 6.16 -12.03 19.39
N CYS A 155 7.46 -11.83 19.21
CA CYS A 155 8.04 -10.53 19.00
C CYS A 155 8.57 -10.42 17.56
N LEU A 156 8.27 -9.31 16.93
CA LEU A 156 8.94 -8.86 15.71
C LEU A 156 9.82 -7.68 16.08
N SER A 157 11.04 -7.65 15.59
CA SER A 157 11.97 -6.56 15.87
C SER A 157 12.59 -6.01 14.60
N VAL A 158 12.90 -4.72 14.64
CA VAL A 158 13.68 -4.04 13.63
C VAL A 158 14.74 -3.18 14.29
N GLU A 159 15.98 -3.39 13.89
CA GLU A 159 17.14 -2.67 14.40
C GLU A 159 17.40 -1.39 13.60
N ARG A 160 18.15 -0.46 14.19
CA ARG A 160 18.45 0.86 13.66
C ARG A 160 19.04 0.83 12.24
N GLU A 161 19.81 -0.21 11.90
CA GLU A 161 20.42 -0.40 10.60
C GLU A 161 19.40 -0.59 9.47
N ALA A 162 18.21 -1.09 9.81
CA ALA A 162 17.11 -1.29 8.89
C ALA A 162 16.12 -0.12 8.86
N PHE A 163 16.34 0.93 9.65
CA PHE A 163 15.51 2.12 9.65
C PHE A 163 15.71 2.92 8.35
N ILE A 164 14.60 3.47 7.87
CA ILE A 164 14.56 4.32 6.68
C ILE A 164 14.68 5.76 7.16
N LYS A 165 15.70 6.48 6.68
CA LYS A 165 15.89 7.90 6.98
C LYS A 165 15.48 8.75 5.79
N GLN A 166 14.59 9.70 6.02
CA GLN A 166 14.17 10.66 5.00
C GLN A 166 13.92 12.04 5.63
N GLY A 167 14.71 13.03 5.20
CA GLY A 167 14.69 14.35 5.84
C GLY A 167 15.07 14.27 7.30
N ASP A 168 14.21 14.85 8.14
CA ASP A 168 14.39 14.87 9.60
C ASP A 168 13.71 13.69 10.31
N HIS A 169 12.99 12.84 9.57
CA HIS A 169 12.23 11.73 10.12
C HIS A 169 12.91 10.40 9.88
N THR A 170 12.64 9.48 10.78
CA THR A 170 13.09 8.09 10.72
C THR A 170 11.86 7.18 10.72
N PHE A 171 11.87 6.16 9.86
CA PHE A 171 10.75 5.24 9.69
C PHE A 171 11.21 3.80 9.79
N PHE A 172 10.26 2.92 10.04
CA PHE A 172 10.45 1.49 9.91
C PHE A 172 9.23 0.84 9.28
N TRP A 173 9.42 -0.34 8.72
CA TRP A 173 8.34 -1.27 8.46
C TRP A 173 8.83 -2.72 8.53
N ILE A 174 7.95 -3.58 8.98
CA ILE A 174 8.16 -5.03 9.10
C ILE A 174 7.00 -5.69 8.37
N MET A 175 7.29 -6.66 7.52
CA MET A 175 6.28 -7.43 6.84
C MET A 175 6.34 -8.88 7.27
N GLU A 176 5.19 -9.46 7.55
CA GLU A 176 4.99 -10.84 7.89
C GLU A 176 3.98 -11.48 6.95
N VAL A 177 4.30 -12.64 6.40
CA VAL A 177 3.42 -13.40 5.53
C VAL A 177 3.01 -14.69 6.24
N LEU A 178 1.73 -14.81 6.52
CA LEU A 178 1.15 -15.93 7.24
C LEU A 178 0.27 -16.78 6.32
N PRO A 179 0.29 -18.11 6.44
CA PRO A 179 -0.66 -18.95 5.73
C PRO A 179 -2.08 -18.68 6.23
N ARG A 180 -3.02 -18.42 5.34
CA ARG A 180 -4.42 -18.24 5.69
C ARG A 180 -4.99 -19.57 6.19
N LYS A 181 -5.26 -19.66 7.49
CA LYS A 181 -6.06 -20.77 8.03
C LYS A 181 -7.48 -20.62 7.49
N ARG A 182 -8.05 -21.71 6.99
CA ARG A 182 -9.40 -21.75 6.33
C ARG A 182 -10.58 -21.34 7.21
N ASN A 183 -10.37 -20.81 8.39
CA ASN A 183 -11.42 -20.37 9.31
C ASN A 183 -11.47 -18.84 9.32
N PRO A 184 -12.40 -18.20 8.54
CA PRO A 184 -12.42 -16.76 8.32
C PRO A 184 -12.80 -15.92 9.55
N GLU A 185 -13.23 -16.55 10.65
CA GLU A 185 -13.72 -15.82 11.83
C GLU A 185 -12.61 -15.43 12.82
N ARG A 186 -11.32 -15.73 12.54
CA ARG A 186 -10.26 -15.73 13.57
C ARG A 186 -8.94 -15.10 13.14
N ALA A 187 -8.91 -14.17 12.21
CA ALA A 187 -7.66 -13.74 11.61
C ALA A 187 -7.36 -12.24 11.75
N TYR A 188 -7.31 -11.71 12.97
CA TYR A 188 -6.79 -10.35 13.18
C TYR A 188 -5.98 -10.30 14.46
N GLY A 189 -4.64 -10.22 14.33
CA GLY A 189 -3.75 -9.84 15.43
C GLY A 189 -3.71 -8.31 15.56
N TYR A 190 -3.83 -7.78 16.75
CA TYR A 190 -3.60 -6.36 17.02
C TYR A 190 -2.27 -6.20 17.76
N PRO A 191 -1.40 -5.27 17.34
CA PRO A 191 -0.21 -4.96 18.11
C PRO A 191 -0.62 -4.39 19.48
N ILE A 192 0.02 -4.85 20.52
CA ILE A 192 -0.03 -4.23 21.84
C ILE A 192 1.24 -3.40 21.94
N ILE A 193 1.08 -2.11 22.00
CA ILE A 193 2.16 -1.13 22.15
C ILE A 193 2.51 -1.01 23.63
#